data_39f5228b913bba381a160ed3cf132b91
#
_entry.id   39f5228b913bba381a160ed3cf132b91
#
_cell.length_a   1.000
_cell.length_b   1.000
_cell.length_c   1.000
_cell.angle_alpha   90.00
_cell.angle_beta   90.00
_cell.angle_gamma   90.00
#
_symmetry.space_group_name_H-M   'P 1'
#
loop_
_entity.id
_entity.type
_entity.pdbx_description
1 polymer ?
#
loop_
_entity_poly.entity_id
_entity_poly.type
_entity_poly.pdbx_seq_one_letter_code
_entity_poly.pdbx_strand_id
1 'polypeptide(L)'
;MKFFIDTANLSQIQEAQDLGVLDGVTTNPSLMAKEGITGKEAILKHYTNICTIVEGDVSAEVIATDFEGIVREGEELAALHPQIVVKVPMIKDGIKAIKYFTDKGIRTNCTLVFSAGQALLAAKAGATYVSPFIGRLDDMSADGLSLIEEIRLIYDNYNFETQILAASVRHTMHILECAKIGADVITAPLSAITGLLKHPLTDSGLAQFLADAKKLG
;
A
#
# COMPACT_ATOMS: atom_id res chain seq x y z
N MET A 1 -12.46 0.70 -3.85
CA MET A 1 -11.14 0.88 -3.19
C MET A 1 -10.46 -0.48 -3.11
N LYS A 2 -9.22 -0.58 -3.52
CA LYS A 2 -8.41 -1.80 -3.39
C LYS A 2 -7.84 -1.93 -1.98
N PHE A 3 -7.72 -3.17 -1.51
CA PHE A 3 -7.10 -3.50 -0.22
C PHE A 3 -5.72 -4.11 -0.43
N PHE A 4 -4.68 -3.43 0.05
CA PHE A 4 -3.33 -3.96 0.14
C PHE A 4 -2.99 -4.25 1.61
N ILE A 5 -2.17 -5.27 1.85
CA ILE A 5 -1.61 -5.52 3.18
C ILE A 5 -0.19 -4.93 3.28
N ASP A 6 0.09 -4.25 4.40
CA ASP A 6 1.41 -3.63 4.68
C ASP A 6 2.23 -4.53 5.59
N THR A 7 2.93 -5.50 5.01
CA THR A 7 3.72 -6.48 5.75
C THR A 7 4.74 -7.20 4.85
N ALA A 8 5.82 -7.72 5.44
CA ALA A 8 6.73 -8.67 4.80
C ALA A 8 6.52 -10.12 5.31
N ASN A 9 5.57 -10.35 6.22
CA ASN A 9 5.30 -11.67 6.78
C ASN A 9 4.44 -12.51 5.84
N LEU A 10 4.99 -13.60 5.31
CA LEU A 10 4.30 -14.45 4.32
C LEU A 10 3.03 -15.10 4.88
N SER A 11 3.00 -15.44 6.17
CA SER A 11 1.80 -16.04 6.79
C SER A 11 0.66 -15.05 6.90
N GLN A 12 0.95 -13.77 7.22
CA GLN A 12 -0.06 -12.71 7.23
C GLN A 12 -0.58 -12.41 5.82
N ILE A 13 0.29 -12.45 4.81
CA ILE A 13 -0.11 -12.27 3.41
C ILE A 13 -1.04 -13.40 2.99
N GLN A 14 -0.69 -14.65 3.32
CA GLN A 14 -1.53 -15.81 3.01
C GLN A 14 -2.89 -15.72 3.71
N GLU A 15 -2.93 -15.35 5.00
CA GLU A 15 -4.18 -15.16 5.74
C GLU A 15 -5.06 -14.09 5.10
N ALA A 16 -4.49 -12.96 4.65
CA ALA A 16 -5.23 -11.92 3.96
C ALA A 16 -5.71 -12.39 2.57
N GLN A 17 -4.91 -13.18 1.85
CA GLN A 17 -5.30 -13.77 0.56
C GLN A 17 -6.46 -14.75 0.73
N ASP A 18 -6.44 -15.58 1.77
CA ASP A 18 -7.49 -16.57 2.07
C ASP A 18 -8.83 -15.91 2.41
N LEU A 19 -8.85 -14.64 2.87
CA LEU A 19 -10.08 -13.86 3.02
C LEU A 19 -10.74 -13.49 1.68
N GLY A 20 -10.01 -13.58 0.57
CA GLY A 20 -10.52 -13.27 -0.77
C GLY A 20 -10.78 -11.79 -1.05
N VAL A 21 -10.17 -10.89 -0.26
CA VAL A 21 -10.34 -9.43 -0.39
C VAL A 21 -9.02 -8.69 -0.64
N LEU A 22 -7.92 -9.39 -0.83
CA LEU A 22 -6.61 -8.82 -1.01
C LEU A 22 -6.33 -8.50 -2.49
N ASP A 23 -5.95 -7.25 -2.76
CA ASP A 23 -5.61 -6.76 -4.11
C ASP A 23 -4.12 -6.48 -4.29
N GLY A 24 -3.30 -6.62 -3.26
CA GLY A 24 -1.87 -6.39 -3.35
C GLY A 24 -1.14 -6.29 -2.01
N VAL A 25 0.16 -6.05 -2.09
CA VAL A 25 1.05 -5.97 -0.93
C VAL A 25 1.97 -4.75 -1.02
N THR A 26 2.14 -4.05 0.08
CA THR A 26 3.25 -3.12 0.24
C THR A 26 4.23 -3.64 1.27
N THR A 27 5.51 -3.45 0.99
CA THR A 27 6.59 -3.70 1.93
C THR A 27 7.47 -2.46 2.06
N ASN A 28 8.43 -2.51 2.96
CA ASN A 28 9.48 -1.53 3.11
C ASN A 28 10.68 -2.15 3.84
N PRO A 29 11.86 -1.50 3.84
CA PRO A 29 13.05 -2.03 4.50
C PRO A 29 12.86 -2.36 5.99
N SER A 30 12.04 -1.59 6.71
CA SER A 30 11.76 -1.82 8.14
C SER A 30 10.94 -3.10 8.35
N LEU A 31 9.97 -3.37 7.49
CA LEU A 31 9.18 -4.61 7.55
C LEU A 31 10.01 -5.83 7.18
N MET A 32 10.90 -5.74 6.18
CA MET A 32 11.84 -6.79 5.84
C MET A 32 12.80 -7.10 7.01
N ALA A 33 13.35 -6.06 7.64
CA ALA A 33 14.23 -6.21 8.78
C ALA A 33 13.52 -6.86 9.99
N LYS A 34 12.25 -6.52 10.23
CA LYS A 34 11.42 -7.12 11.29
C LYS A 34 11.24 -8.63 11.11
N GLU A 35 11.15 -9.11 9.88
CA GLU A 35 11.07 -10.53 9.54
C GLU A 35 12.47 -11.20 9.47
N GLY A 36 13.55 -10.48 9.81
CA GLY A 36 14.91 -11.02 9.78
C GLY A 36 15.46 -11.22 8.36
N ILE A 37 14.84 -10.63 7.35
CA ILE A 37 15.26 -10.74 5.95
C ILE A 37 16.35 -9.73 5.69
N THR A 38 17.58 -10.21 5.51
CA THR A 38 18.77 -9.37 5.33
C THR A 38 19.61 -9.85 4.15
N GLY A 39 20.28 -8.89 3.51
CA GLY A 39 21.09 -9.16 2.33
C GLY A 39 20.27 -9.15 1.03
N LYS A 40 20.92 -8.66 -0.03
CA LYS A 40 20.28 -8.38 -1.32
C LYS A 40 19.57 -9.61 -1.89
N GLU A 41 20.27 -10.74 -1.95
CA GLU A 41 19.73 -11.98 -2.54
C GLU A 41 18.48 -12.48 -1.79
N ALA A 42 18.52 -12.45 -0.45
CA ALA A 42 17.38 -12.85 0.38
C ALA A 42 16.17 -11.93 0.18
N ILE A 43 16.39 -10.62 0.07
CA ILE A 43 15.34 -9.63 -0.18
C ILE A 43 14.70 -9.84 -1.56
N LEU A 44 15.48 -10.01 -2.62
CA LEU A 44 14.97 -10.26 -3.98
C LEU A 44 14.17 -11.56 -4.05
N LYS A 45 14.67 -12.63 -3.43
CA LYS A 45 13.95 -13.90 -3.31
C LYS A 45 12.64 -13.75 -2.53
N HIS A 46 12.65 -12.95 -1.47
CA HIS A 46 11.45 -12.72 -0.67
C HIS A 46 10.36 -12.01 -1.47
N TYR A 47 10.69 -10.99 -2.27
CA TYR A 47 9.74 -10.36 -3.18
C TYR A 47 9.12 -11.36 -4.16
N THR A 48 9.95 -12.24 -4.74
CA THR A 48 9.44 -13.31 -5.61
C THR A 48 8.48 -14.24 -4.87
N ASN A 49 8.80 -14.62 -3.62
CA ASN A 49 7.90 -15.45 -2.80
C ASN A 49 6.56 -14.74 -2.55
N ILE A 50 6.56 -13.43 -2.26
CA ILE A 50 5.32 -12.67 -2.10
C ILE A 50 4.48 -12.74 -3.39
N CYS A 51 5.11 -12.54 -4.56
CA CYS A 51 4.43 -12.62 -5.86
C CYS A 51 3.81 -14.00 -6.16
N THR A 52 4.27 -15.08 -5.53
CA THR A 52 3.65 -16.41 -5.68
C THR A 52 2.38 -16.59 -4.85
N ILE A 53 2.17 -15.76 -3.82
CA ILE A 53 1.02 -15.85 -2.93
C ILE A 53 -0.14 -14.96 -3.40
N VAL A 54 0.18 -13.76 -3.91
CA VAL A 54 -0.83 -12.76 -4.27
C VAL A 54 -0.98 -12.63 -5.77
N GLU A 55 -2.20 -12.33 -6.23
CA GLU A 55 -2.47 -12.08 -7.66
C GLU A 55 -2.30 -10.61 -8.05
N GLY A 56 -2.24 -9.70 -7.07
CA GLY A 56 -2.18 -8.25 -7.26
C GLY A 56 -0.77 -7.67 -7.22
N ASP A 57 -0.70 -6.35 -7.20
CA ASP A 57 0.55 -5.60 -7.22
C ASP A 57 1.36 -5.74 -5.93
N VAL A 58 2.70 -5.83 -6.08
CA VAL A 58 3.65 -5.93 -4.96
C VAL A 58 4.62 -4.75 -5.03
N SER A 59 4.51 -3.83 -4.07
CA SER A 59 5.43 -2.68 -3.98
C SER A 59 6.76 -3.09 -3.36
N ALA A 60 7.83 -3.04 -4.17
CA ALA A 60 9.20 -3.34 -3.79
C ALA A 60 10.05 -2.06 -3.76
N GLU A 61 10.62 -1.72 -2.59
CA GLU A 61 11.25 -0.42 -2.35
C GLU A 61 12.76 -0.44 -2.65
N VAL A 62 13.22 0.57 -3.40
CA VAL A 62 14.64 0.86 -3.61
C VAL A 62 15.25 1.47 -2.34
N ILE A 63 16.56 1.29 -2.15
CA ILE A 63 17.30 1.82 -1.00
C ILE A 63 18.18 3.00 -1.41
N ALA A 64 18.63 3.04 -2.66
CA ALA A 64 19.42 4.12 -3.20
C ALA A 64 18.70 5.47 -3.12
N THR A 65 19.44 6.55 -2.97
CA THR A 65 18.92 7.93 -2.88
C THR A 65 19.41 8.85 -3.99
N ASP A 66 20.35 8.40 -4.81
CA ASP A 66 20.80 9.07 -6.04
C ASP A 66 20.11 8.46 -7.27
N PHE A 67 20.03 9.24 -8.35
CA PHE A 67 19.29 8.85 -9.56
C PHE A 67 19.77 7.54 -10.16
N GLU A 68 21.08 7.39 -10.35
CA GLU A 68 21.68 6.20 -10.99
C GLU A 68 21.46 4.94 -10.15
N GLY A 69 21.59 5.08 -8.83
CA GLY A 69 21.32 4.01 -7.89
C GLY A 69 19.87 3.57 -7.90
N ILE A 70 18.93 4.54 -7.84
CA ILE A 70 17.48 4.27 -7.90
C ILE A 70 17.12 3.56 -9.21
N VAL A 71 17.64 4.04 -10.35
CA VAL A 71 17.37 3.42 -11.66
C VAL A 71 17.88 1.98 -11.70
N ARG A 72 19.13 1.74 -11.30
CA ARG A 72 19.72 0.39 -11.30
C ARG A 72 18.94 -0.58 -10.42
N GLU A 73 18.60 -0.17 -9.16
CA GLU A 73 17.86 -1.01 -8.25
C GLU A 73 16.42 -1.23 -8.73
N GLY A 74 15.77 -0.19 -9.25
CA GLY A 74 14.39 -0.27 -9.72
C GLY A 74 14.22 -1.15 -10.95
N GLU A 75 15.15 -1.11 -11.93
CA GLU A 75 15.16 -2.02 -13.08
C GLU A 75 15.36 -3.47 -12.64
N GLU A 76 16.24 -3.73 -11.68
CA GLU A 76 16.45 -5.06 -11.11
C GLU A 76 15.19 -5.58 -10.41
N LEU A 77 14.53 -4.75 -9.60
CA LEU A 77 13.27 -5.12 -8.94
C LEU A 77 12.16 -5.39 -9.96
N ALA A 78 11.98 -4.50 -10.94
CA ALA A 78 10.95 -4.66 -11.97
C ALA A 78 11.13 -5.93 -12.80
N ALA A 79 12.36 -6.39 -12.98
CA ALA A 79 12.67 -7.62 -13.73
C ALA A 79 12.32 -8.91 -12.96
N LEU A 80 12.05 -8.85 -11.65
CA LEU A 80 11.75 -10.04 -10.83
C LEU A 80 10.41 -10.68 -11.19
N HIS A 81 9.37 -9.86 -11.37
CA HIS A 81 8.01 -10.34 -11.64
C HIS A 81 7.12 -9.22 -12.20
N PRO A 82 6.17 -9.51 -13.11
CA PRO A 82 5.25 -8.51 -13.67
C PRO A 82 4.37 -7.78 -12.63
N GLN A 83 4.15 -8.35 -11.47
CA GLN A 83 3.40 -7.73 -10.36
C GLN A 83 4.21 -6.68 -9.60
N ILE A 84 5.52 -6.61 -9.79
CA ILE A 84 6.35 -5.64 -9.07
C ILE A 84 6.03 -4.23 -9.53
N VAL A 85 5.80 -3.38 -8.53
CA VAL A 85 5.71 -1.94 -8.63
C VAL A 85 6.88 -1.35 -7.85
N VAL A 86 7.77 -0.64 -8.53
CA VAL A 86 8.98 -0.09 -7.93
C VAL A 86 8.62 1.05 -7.00
N LYS A 87 8.90 0.89 -5.70
CA LYS A 87 8.60 1.90 -4.70
C LYS A 87 9.79 2.83 -4.53
N VAL A 88 9.55 4.14 -4.76
CA VAL A 88 10.57 5.17 -4.89
C VAL A 88 10.31 6.30 -3.90
N PRO A 89 11.30 6.76 -3.11
CA PRO A 89 11.09 7.83 -2.13
C PRO A 89 10.81 9.19 -2.80
N MET A 90 10.02 10.04 -2.13
CA MET A 90 9.65 11.40 -2.57
C MET A 90 10.82 12.36 -2.36
N ILE A 91 11.86 12.22 -3.16
CA ILE A 91 13.05 13.08 -3.22
C ILE A 91 13.29 13.54 -4.66
N LYS A 92 14.14 14.54 -4.86
CA LYS A 92 14.41 15.11 -6.19
C LYS A 92 14.82 14.04 -7.22
N ASP A 93 15.74 13.18 -6.87
CA ASP A 93 16.23 12.11 -7.75
C ASP A 93 15.20 10.97 -7.88
N GLY A 94 14.35 10.77 -6.86
CA GLY A 94 13.20 9.88 -6.92
C GLY A 94 12.18 10.32 -7.97
N ILE A 95 11.83 11.61 -8.03
CA ILE A 95 10.92 12.14 -9.05
C ILE A 95 11.50 12.00 -10.46
N LYS A 96 12.79 12.26 -10.65
CA LYS A 96 13.46 12.00 -11.93
C LYS A 96 13.39 10.51 -12.34
N ALA A 97 13.62 9.61 -11.36
CA ALA A 97 13.57 8.18 -11.59
C ALA A 97 12.15 7.70 -11.92
N ILE A 98 11.11 8.22 -11.25
CA ILE A 98 9.71 7.94 -11.59
C ILE A 98 9.42 8.29 -13.05
N LYS A 99 9.83 9.48 -13.50
CA LYS A 99 9.66 9.87 -14.91
C LYS A 99 10.39 8.91 -15.86
N TYR A 100 11.64 8.56 -15.55
CA TYR A 100 12.42 7.58 -16.31
C TYR A 100 11.71 6.21 -16.39
N PHE A 101 11.21 5.70 -15.27
CA PHE A 101 10.48 4.43 -15.23
C PHE A 101 9.17 4.48 -16.02
N THR A 102 8.42 5.59 -15.90
CA THR A 102 7.20 5.81 -16.67
C THR A 102 7.46 5.74 -18.17
N ASP A 103 8.53 6.39 -18.66
CA ASP A 103 8.91 6.36 -20.08
C ASP A 103 9.32 4.96 -20.57
N LYS A 104 9.71 4.07 -19.66
CA LYS A 104 10.02 2.67 -19.93
C LYS A 104 8.86 1.69 -19.67
N GLY A 105 7.69 2.19 -19.26
CA GLY A 105 6.55 1.35 -18.91
C GLY A 105 6.71 0.58 -17.61
N ILE A 106 7.66 0.97 -16.74
CA ILE A 106 7.85 0.39 -15.41
C ILE A 106 6.94 1.13 -14.43
N ARG A 107 6.09 0.39 -13.73
CA ARG A 107 5.15 0.95 -12.75
C ARG A 107 5.86 1.36 -11.48
N THR A 108 5.43 2.49 -10.90
CA THR A 108 6.04 3.05 -9.69
C THR A 108 5.04 3.41 -8.61
N ASN A 109 5.49 3.35 -7.36
CA ASN A 109 4.78 3.84 -6.17
C ASN A 109 5.65 4.89 -5.48
N CYS A 110 5.26 6.17 -5.56
CA CYS A 110 5.98 7.25 -4.89
C CYS A 110 5.65 7.24 -3.39
N THR A 111 6.65 6.95 -2.56
CA THR A 111 6.48 6.79 -1.10
C THR A 111 7.05 7.97 -0.31
N LEU A 112 6.74 8.01 1.00
CA LEU A 112 7.13 9.09 1.93
C LEU A 112 6.53 10.44 1.51
N VAL A 113 5.25 10.42 1.16
CA VAL A 113 4.51 11.63 0.77
C VAL A 113 3.76 12.17 1.98
N PHE A 114 3.96 13.46 2.28
CA PHE A 114 3.41 14.16 3.44
C PHE A 114 2.73 15.49 3.11
N SER A 115 2.62 15.82 1.80
CA SER A 115 1.89 17.00 1.34
C SER A 115 1.26 16.79 -0.02
N ALA A 116 0.18 17.52 -0.31
CA ALA A 116 -0.49 17.49 -1.60
C ALA A 116 0.43 17.98 -2.74
N GLY A 117 1.34 18.93 -2.45
CA GLY A 117 2.34 19.39 -3.42
C GLY A 117 3.33 18.28 -3.83
N GLN A 118 3.74 17.42 -2.90
CA GLN A 118 4.54 16.24 -3.21
C GLN A 118 3.76 15.25 -4.08
N ALA A 119 2.50 14.97 -3.74
CA ALA A 119 1.63 14.10 -4.51
C ALA A 119 1.42 14.63 -5.94
N LEU A 120 1.23 15.95 -6.11
CA LEU A 120 1.12 16.58 -7.41
C LEU A 120 2.37 16.36 -8.29
N LEU A 121 3.58 16.49 -7.72
CA LEU A 121 4.83 16.22 -8.44
C LEU A 121 4.95 14.74 -8.84
N ALA A 122 4.56 13.80 -7.97
CA ALA A 122 4.55 12.37 -8.27
C ALA A 122 3.61 12.05 -9.45
N ALA A 123 2.40 12.60 -9.45
CA ALA A 123 1.44 12.45 -10.54
C ALA A 123 1.97 13.05 -11.86
N LYS A 124 2.56 14.24 -11.82
CA LYS A 124 3.18 14.89 -12.98
C LYS A 124 4.34 14.06 -13.57
N ALA A 125 5.06 13.32 -12.74
CA ALA A 125 6.12 12.42 -13.18
C ALA A 125 5.58 11.10 -13.75
N GLY A 126 4.28 10.78 -13.58
CA GLY A 126 3.63 9.59 -14.10
C GLY A 126 3.66 8.39 -13.15
N ALA A 127 3.77 8.61 -11.83
CA ALA A 127 3.68 7.53 -10.85
C ALA A 127 2.35 6.77 -11.00
N THR A 128 2.40 5.43 -10.90
CA THR A 128 1.18 4.59 -10.88
C THR A 128 0.44 4.77 -9.56
N TYR A 129 1.17 4.79 -8.46
CA TYR A 129 0.66 5.03 -7.12
C TYR A 129 1.42 6.16 -6.44
N VAL A 130 0.72 6.87 -5.56
CA VAL A 130 1.31 7.76 -4.57
C VAL A 130 0.91 7.27 -3.18
N SER A 131 1.86 7.19 -2.26
CA SER A 131 1.62 6.72 -0.89
C SER A 131 1.73 7.88 0.12
N PRO A 132 0.64 8.63 0.37
CA PRO A 132 0.56 9.57 1.47
C PRO A 132 0.48 8.85 2.82
N PHE A 133 1.26 9.31 3.80
CA PHE A 133 1.43 8.65 5.09
C PHE A 133 0.54 9.30 6.16
N ILE A 134 -0.70 8.83 6.28
CA ILE A 134 -1.70 9.42 7.18
C ILE A 134 -1.34 9.25 8.65
N GLY A 135 -1.03 8.03 9.11
CA GLY A 135 -0.78 7.78 10.52
C GLY A 135 0.48 8.45 11.06
N ARG A 136 1.52 8.72 10.22
CA ARG A 136 2.67 9.51 10.66
C ARG A 136 2.35 11.00 10.86
N LEU A 137 1.39 11.54 10.10
CA LEU A 137 0.90 12.89 10.33
C LEU A 137 0.12 12.96 11.64
N ASP A 138 -0.73 11.97 11.92
CA ASP A 138 -1.47 11.87 13.19
C ASP A 138 -0.51 11.74 14.38
N ASP A 139 0.57 10.97 14.26
CA ASP A 139 1.62 10.87 15.28
C ASP A 139 2.26 12.24 15.61
N MET A 140 2.17 13.21 14.67
CA MET A 140 2.66 14.60 14.84
C MET A 140 1.55 15.58 15.17
N SER A 141 0.36 15.11 15.56
CA SER A 141 -0.82 15.94 15.85
C SER A 141 -1.30 16.77 14.64
N ALA A 142 -1.08 16.27 13.43
CA ALA A 142 -1.63 16.79 12.20
C ALA A 142 -2.72 15.83 11.68
N ASP A 143 -3.71 16.36 10.97
CA ASP A 143 -4.77 15.53 10.40
C ASP A 143 -4.31 14.87 9.10
N GLY A 144 -3.99 13.56 9.18
CA GLY A 144 -3.55 12.78 8.03
C GLY A 144 -4.63 12.57 6.97
N LEU A 145 -5.91 12.57 7.35
CA LEU A 145 -7.02 12.39 6.41
C LEU A 145 -7.24 13.62 5.53
N SER A 146 -7.03 14.82 6.05
CA SER A 146 -7.07 16.05 5.26
C SER A 146 -6.08 16.01 4.09
N LEU A 147 -4.92 15.35 4.23
CA LEU A 147 -3.98 15.17 3.12
C LEU A 147 -4.60 14.33 1.99
N ILE A 148 -5.35 13.27 2.31
CA ILE A 148 -6.04 12.44 1.30
C ILE A 148 -7.10 13.27 0.57
N GLU A 149 -7.89 14.08 1.29
CA GLU A 149 -8.89 14.98 0.71
C GLU A 149 -8.28 15.97 -0.28
N GLU A 150 -7.19 16.64 0.12
CA GLU A 150 -6.48 17.57 -0.75
C GLU A 150 -5.94 16.91 -2.03
N ILE A 151 -5.32 15.72 -1.90
CA ILE A 151 -4.79 14.99 -3.05
C ILE A 151 -5.93 14.56 -3.98
N ARG A 152 -7.03 14.01 -3.42
CA ARG A 152 -8.20 13.60 -4.23
C ARG A 152 -8.77 14.77 -5.01
N LEU A 153 -8.99 15.89 -4.36
CA LEU A 153 -9.49 17.11 -5.01
C LEU A 153 -8.57 17.56 -6.17
N ILE A 154 -7.25 17.56 -5.96
CA ILE A 154 -6.31 17.94 -7.01
C ILE A 154 -6.33 16.94 -8.15
N TYR A 155 -6.34 15.65 -7.86
CA TYR A 155 -6.31 14.62 -8.88
C TYR A 155 -7.59 14.62 -9.73
N ASP A 156 -8.74 14.85 -9.12
CA ASP A 156 -10.02 14.97 -9.83
C ASP A 156 -10.07 16.22 -10.71
N ASN A 157 -9.56 17.37 -10.24
CA ASN A 157 -9.54 18.61 -11.01
C ASN A 157 -8.74 18.51 -12.31
N TYR A 158 -7.72 17.67 -12.33
CA TYR A 158 -6.81 17.53 -13.50
C TYR A 158 -6.84 16.15 -14.14
N ASN A 159 -7.74 15.27 -13.72
CA ASN A 159 -7.90 13.89 -14.21
C ASN A 159 -6.57 13.12 -14.21
N PHE A 160 -5.83 13.16 -13.10
CA PHE A 160 -4.63 12.36 -12.96
C PHE A 160 -4.99 10.88 -12.81
N GLU A 161 -4.29 10.01 -13.55
CA GLU A 161 -4.47 8.56 -13.49
C GLU A 161 -3.74 7.92 -12.29
N THR A 162 -2.83 8.66 -11.63
CA THR A 162 -2.10 8.21 -10.45
C THR A 162 -3.08 7.86 -9.32
N GLN A 163 -3.01 6.62 -8.83
CA GLN A 163 -3.89 6.14 -7.77
C GLN A 163 -3.36 6.57 -6.39
N ILE A 164 -4.28 7.03 -5.53
CA ILE A 164 -3.99 7.37 -4.13
C ILE A 164 -3.96 6.09 -3.32
N LEU A 165 -2.79 5.67 -2.88
CA LEU A 165 -2.55 4.52 -2.01
C LEU A 165 -2.31 5.02 -0.59
N ALA A 166 -3.38 5.19 0.20
CA ALA A 166 -3.27 5.66 1.58
C ALA A 166 -2.46 4.68 2.43
N ALA A 167 -1.40 5.17 3.05
CA ALA A 167 -0.39 4.37 3.75
C ALA A 167 -0.18 4.83 5.21
N SER A 168 0.60 4.05 5.96
CA SER A 168 0.81 4.30 7.40
C SER A 168 -0.51 4.24 8.20
N VAL A 169 -1.40 3.36 7.82
CA VAL A 169 -2.71 3.13 8.45
C VAL A 169 -2.51 2.50 9.83
N ARG A 170 -3.26 2.99 10.84
CA ARG A 170 -3.15 2.54 12.23
C ARG A 170 -4.34 1.70 12.69
N HIS A 171 -5.54 1.97 12.18
CA HIS A 171 -6.78 1.37 12.67
C HIS A 171 -7.89 1.37 11.60
N THR A 172 -8.99 0.67 11.89
CA THR A 172 -10.13 0.50 10.97
C THR A 172 -10.78 1.82 10.53
N MET A 173 -10.79 2.85 11.39
CA MET A 173 -11.39 4.14 11.02
C MET A 173 -10.62 4.83 9.90
N HIS A 174 -9.29 4.72 9.85
CA HIS A 174 -8.52 5.21 8.70
C HIS A 174 -8.99 4.57 7.39
N ILE A 175 -9.29 3.26 7.40
CA ILE A 175 -9.79 2.54 6.22
C ILE A 175 -11.15 3.12 5.78
N LEU A 176 -12.08 3.29 6.73
CA LEU A 176 -13.42 3.80 6.44
C LEU A 176 -13.42 5.24 5.94
N GLU A 177 -12.64 6.11 6.59
CA GLU A 177 -12.58 7.52 6.18
C GLU A 177 -11.87 7.67 4.82
N CYS A 178 -10.77 6.95 4.56
CA CYS A 178 -10.14 6.91 3.24
C CYS A 178 -11.12 6.42 2.15
N ALA A 179 -11.98 5.43 2.46
CA ALA A 179 -12.99 4.95 1.53
C ALA A 179 -14.05 6.02 1.22
N LYS A 180 -14.48 6.81 2.21
CA LYS A 180 -15.45 7.92 2.04
C LYS A 180 -14.86 9.06 1.22
N ILE A 181 -13.59 9.38 1.44
CA ILE A 181 -12.87 10.43 0.70
C ILE A 181 -12.63 10.03 -0.76
N GLY A 182 -12.54 8.72 -1.05
CA GLY A 182 -12.29 8.23 -2.40
C GLY A 182 -10.83 7.90 -2.68
N ALA A 183 -10.06 7.48 -1.67
CA ALA A 183 -8.76 6.86 -1.91
C ALA A 183 -8.92 5.61 -2.79
N ASP A 184 -8.04 5.45 -3.78
CA ASP A 184 -8.12 4.33 -4.74
C ASP A 184 -7.70 3.00 -4.10
N VAL A 185 -6.70 3.07 -3.21
CA VAL A 185 -6.09 1.94 -2.52
C VAL A 185 -5.84 2.31 -1.07
N ILE A 186 -5.99 1.35 -0.18
CA ILE A 186 -5.55 1.41 1.22
C ILE A 186 -4.51 0.32 1.45
N THR A 187 -3.38 0.64 2.09
CA THR A 187 -2.49 -0.39 2.61
C THR A 187 -2.45 -0.35 4.13
N ALA A 188 -2.75 -1.46 4.75
CA ALA A 188 -2.97 -1.55 6.19
C ALA A 188 -2.39 -2.84 6.79
N PRO A 189 -2.04 -2.86 8.09
CA PRO A 189 -1.71 -4.10 8.76
C PRO A 189 -2.92 -5.04 8.79
N LEU A 190 -2.68 -6.35 8.80
CA LEU A 190 -3.72 -7.39 8.83
C LEU A 190 -4.76 -7.12 9.92
N SER A 191 -4.32 -6.70 11.10
CA SER A 191 -5.21 -6.42 12.24
C SER A 191 -6.22 -5.29 11.98
N ALA A 192 -5.87 -4.29 11.16
CA ALA A 192 -6.80 -3.24 10.78
C ALA A 192 -7.82 -3.72 9.75
N ILE A 193 -7.41 -4.58 8.81
CA ILE A 193 -8.30 -5.19 7.80
C ILE A 193 -9.28 -6.14 8.49
N THR A 194 -8.78 -7.10 9.28
CA THR A 194 -9.65 -8.06 9.99
C THR A 194 -10.50 -7.40 11.06
N GLY A 195 -10.05 -6.25 11.59
CA GLY A 195 -10.82 -5.44 12.50
C GLY A 195 -12.18 -4.96 11.94
N LEU A 196 -12.29 -4.80 10.60
CA LEU A 196 -13.54 -4.46 9.93
C LEU A 196 -14.63 -5.53 10.08
N LEU A 197 -14.27 -6.78 10.35
CA LEU A 197 -15.20 -7.88 10.55
C LEU A 197 -15.88 -7.83 11.93
N LYS A 198 -15.32 -7.11 12.90
CA LYS A 198 -15.76 -7.13 14.28
C LYS A 198 -16.93 -6.18 14.53
N HIS A 199 -18.09 -6.74 14.88
CA HIS A 199 -19.24 -5.95 15.32
C HIS A 199 -20.06 -6.70 16.36
N PRO A 200 -20.37 -6.11 17.56
CA PRO A 200 -21.10 -6.80 18.62
C PRO A 200 -22.48 -7.33 18.20
N LEU A 201 -23.16 -6.61 17.28
CA LEU A 201 -24.47 -7.05 16.78
C LEU A 201 -24.36 -8.25 15.83
N THR A 202 -23.25 -8.40 15.13
CA THR A 202 -22.99 -9.60 14.31
C THR A 202 -22.83 -10.81 15.20
N ASP A 203 -22.07 -10.68 16.29
CA ASP A 203 -21.82 -11.77 17.23
C ASP A 203 -23.13 -12.21 17.94
N SER A 204 -23.90 -11.24 18.45
CA SER A 204 -25.17 -11.52 19.11
C SER A 204 -26.25 -12.05 18.13
N GLY A 205 -26.29 -11.51 16.90
CA GLY A 205 -27.21 -11.97 15.86
C GLY A 205 -26.90 -13.41 15.44
N LEU A 206 -25.63 -13.74 15.24
CA LEU A 206 -25.21 -15.11 14.91
C LEU A 206 -25.57 -16.08 16.04
N ALA A 207 -25.31 -15.71 17.31
CA ALA A 207 -25.67 -16.53 18.46
C ALA A 207 -27.18 -16.79 18.52
N GLN A 208 -28.00 -15.77 18.26
CA GLN A 208 -29.47 -15.92 18.19
C GLN A 208 -29.88 -16.85 17.03
N PHE A 209 -29.32 -16.69 15.84
CA PHE A 209 -29.65 -17.55 14.69
C PHE A 209 -29.31 -19.02 14.95
N LEU A 210 -28.16 -19.28 15.57
CA LEU A 210 -27.75 -20.63 15.93
C LEU A 210 -28.67 -21.24 17.00
N ALA A 211 -29.15 -20.44 17.97
CA ALA A 211 -30.09 -20.89 18.98
C ALA A 211 -31.48 -21.22 18.37
N ASP A 212 -31.92 -20.42 17.41
CA ASP A 212 -33.19 -20.67 16.74
C ASP A 212 -33.12 -21.85 15.76
N ALA A 213 -32.00 -22.00 15.04
CA ALA A 213 -31.78 -23.17 14.17
C ALA A 213 -31.88 -24.50 14.93
N LYS A 214 -31.35 -24.56 16.17
CA LYS A 214 -31.47 -25.75 17.03
C LYS A 214 -32.91 -26.13 17.42
N LYS A 215 -33.88 -25.20 17.33
CA LYS A 215 -35.31 -25.45 17.59
C LYS A 215 -36.03 -25.98 16.35
N LEU A 216 -35.41 -25.89 15.17
CA LEU A 216 -36.02 -26.33 13.91
C LEU A 216 -35.74 -27.82 13.59
N GLY A 217 -34.94 -28.47 14.39
CA GLY A 217 -34.58 -29.88 14.26
C GLY A 217 -33.09 -30.06 14.13
#